data_f4653370a7c0e667111f674ec59e06f0
#
_entry.id   f4653370a7c0e667111f674ec59e06f0
#
_cell.length_a   1.000
_cell.length_b   1.000
_cell.length_c   1.000
_cell.angle_alpha   90.00
_cell.angle_beta   90.00
_cell.angle_gamma   90.00
#
_symmetry.space_group_name_H-M   'P 1'
#
loop_
_entity.id
_entity.type
_entity.pdbx_description
1 polymer ?
#
loop_
_entity_poly.entity_id
_entity_poly.type
_entity_poly.pdbx_seq_one_letter_code
_entity_poly.pdbx_strand_id
1 'polypeptide(L)'
;MASARKIIIIGATSGIGYEITQLYRKQGWRIGIAGRRTELLAKIRSEAPDQIETAQIDVTSPDAPEKLAELIDRVGGMDVFLLS
;
A
#
# COMPACT_ATOMS: atom_id res chain seq x y z
N MET A 1 14.27 14.25 -13.69
CA MET A 1 14.33 13.00 -12.90
C MET A 1 13.07 12.20 -13.10
N ALA A 2 13.22 10.90 -13.22
CA ALA A 2 12.05 10.02 -13.33
C ALA A 2 11.31 9.99 -12.00
N SER A 3 9.98 10.00 -12.05
CA SER A 3 9.18 9.81 -10.86
C SER A 3 9.36 8.38 -10.34
N ALA A 4 9.20 8.20 -9.04
CA ALA A 4 9.23 6.88 -8.45
C ALA A 4 8.09 6.02 -9.03
N ARG A 5 8.35 4.75 -9.21
CA ARG A 5 7.30 3.79 -9.56
C ARG A 5 6.39 3.56 -8.36
N LYS A 6 5.18 3.11 -8.64
CA LYS A 6 4.13 3.03 -7.63
C LYS A 6 3.53 1.64 -7.62
N ILE A 7 3.41 1.07 -6.42
CA ILE A 7 2.79 -0.23 -6.23
C ILE A 7 1.69 -0.14 -5.18
N ILE A 8 0.60 -0.84 -5.42
CA ILE A 8 -0.49 -0.98 -4.46
C ILE A 8 -0.52 -2.44 -4.00
N ILE A 9 -0.48 -2.66 -2.69
CA ILE A 9 -0.48 -3.99 -2.11
C ILE A 9 -1.69 -4.12 -1.19
N ILE A 10 -2.61 -5.00 -1.54
CA ILE A 10 -3.75 -5.34 -0.69
C ILE A 10 -3.38 -6.59 0.12
N GLY A 11 -3.59 -6.52 1.44
CA GLY A 11 -3.20 -7.60 2.34
C GLY A 11 -1.77 -7.49 2.83
N ALA A 12 -1.23 -6.26 2.88
CA ALA A 12 0.15 -6.01 3.28
C ALA A 12 0.47 -6.40 4.72
N THR A 13 -0.54 -6.65 5.54
CA THR A 13 -0.36 -7.09 6.92
C THR A 13 -0.10 -8.60 7.04
N SER A 14 -0.28 -9.38 5.97
CA SER A 14 0.11 -10.78 5.94
C SER A 14 1.64 -10.89 5.83
N GLY A 15 2.20 -12.05 6.20
CA GLY A 15 3.64 -12.26 6.14
C GLY A 15 4.23 -11.97 4.76
N ILE A 16 3.60 -12.51 3.72
CA ILE A 16 4.07 -12.34 2.33
C ILE A 16 3.93 -10.88 1.89
N GLY A 17 2.76 -10.28 2.17
CA GLY A 17 2.52 -8.89 1.80
C GLY A 17 3.48 -7.93 2.49
N TYR A 18 3.80 -8.19 3.75
CA TYR A 18 4.78 -7.39 4.48
C TYR A 18 6.17 -7.50 3.86
N GLU A 19 6.63 -8.70 3.54
CA GLU A 19 7.95 -8.90 2.93
C GLU A 19 8.04 -8.21 1.56
N ILE A 20 6.99 -8.28 0.77
CA ILE A 20 6.96 -7.61 -0.53
C ILE A 20 7.02 -6.10 -0.34
N THR A 21 6.30 -5.56 0.65
CA THR A 21 6.37 -4.14 0.99
C THR A 21 7.81 -3.71 1.29
N GLN A 22 8.53 -4.49 2.10
CA GLN A 22 9.91 -4.19 2.44
C GLN A 22 10.81 -4.21 1.21
N LEU A 23 10.61 -5.17 0.32
CA LEU A 23 11.38 -5.27 -0.90
C LEU A 23 11.24 -4.02 -1.77
N TYR A 24 10.01 -3.57 -2.02
CA TYR A 24 9.77 -2.39 -2.85
C TYR A 24 10.18 -1.10 -2.14
N ARG A 25 10.08 -1.05 -0.81
CA ARG A 25 10.56 0.08 -0.03
C ARG A 25 12.05 0.29 -0.25
N LYS A 26 12.83 -0.79 -0.20
CA LYS A 26 14.28 -0.73 -0.42
C LYS A 26 14.65 -0.27 -1.82
N GLN A 27 13.78 -0.52 -2.80
CA GLN A 27 13.99 -0.11 -4.18
C GLN A 27 13.52 1.32 -4.46
N GLY A 28 13.00 2.01 -3.46
CA GLY A 28 12.60 3.41 -3.60
C GLY A 28 11.23 3.63 -4.22
N TRP A 29 10.39 2.61 -4.29
CA TRP A 29 9.03 2.74 -4.83
C TRP A 29 8.13 3.53 -3.87
N ARG A 30 7.17 4.24 -4.44
CA ARG A 30 6.02 4.73 -3.69
C ARG A 30 5.06 3.56 -3.49
N ILE A 31 4.56 3.39 -2.28
CA ILE A 31 3.82 2.19 -1.91
C ILE A 31 2.50 2.56 -1.23
N GLY A 32 1.41 2.02 -1.75
CA GLY A 32 0.12 2.07 -1.07
C GLY A 32 -0.17 0.70 -0.51
N ILE A 33 -0.41 0.63 0.80
CA ILE A 33 -0.73 -0.63 1.45
C ILE A 33 -2.13 -0.57 2.03
N ALA A 34 -2.84 -1.68 1.93
CA ALA A 34 -4.21 -1.76 2.40
C ALA A 34 -4.45 -3.08 3.12
N GLY A 35 -5.32 -3.04 4.10
CA GLY A 35 -5.71 -4.19 4.88
C GLY A 35 -6.74 -3.78 5.91
N ARG A 36 -7.13 -4.71 6.78
CA ARG A 36 -8.15 -4.46 7.79
C ARG A 36 -7.58 -4.03 9.14
N ARG A 37 -6.29 -4.27 9.36
CA ARG A 37 -5.65 -4.02 10.67
C ARG A 37 -4.92 -2.68 10.64
N THR A 38 -5.59 -1.63 11.10
CA THR A 38 -5.08 -0.27 11.03
C THR A 38 -3.80 -0.07 11.84
N GLU A 39 -3.66 -0.71 12.98
CA GLU A 39 -2.46 -0.58 13.80
C GLU A 39 -1.23 -1.19 13.14
N LEU A 40 -1.39 -2.28 12.40
CA LEU A 40 -0.29 -2.88 11.67
C LEU A 40 0.08 -2.05 10.44
N LEU A 41 -0.92 -1.50 9.76
CA LEU A 41 -0.68 -0.58 8.64
C LEU A 41 0.10 0.64 9.09
N ALA A 42 -0.31 1.23 10.21
CA ALA A 42 0.37 2.40 10.77
C ALA A 42 1.82 2.08 11.15
N LYS A 43 2.05 0.92 11.72
CA LYS A 43 3.39 0.47 12.07
C LYS A 43 4.29 0.34 10.84
N ILE A 44 3.77 -0.26 9.79
CA ILE A 44 4.51 -0.43 8.55
C ILE A 44 4.81 0.94 7.93
N ARG A 45 3.83 1.84 7.91
CA ARG A 45 4.02 3.19 7.39
C ARG A 45 5.10 3.95 8.15
N SER A 46 5.18 3.77 9.47
CA SER A 46 6.17 4.46 10.28
C SER A 46 7.61 4.13 9.92
N GLU A 47 7.84 3.02 9.23
CA GLU A 47 9.18 2.64 8.77
C GLU A 47 9.66 3.48 7.60
N ALA A 48 8.74 4.02 6.79
CA ALA A 48 9.08 4.86 5.64
C ALA A 48 7.90 5.79 5.31
N PRO A 49 7.60 6.78 6.17
CA PRO A 49 6.39 7.60 6.00
C PRO A 49 6.39 8.43 4.73
N ASP A 50 7.55 8.70 4.15
CA ASP A 50 7.64 9.44 2.88
C ASP A 50 7.35 8.58 1.66
N GLN A 51 7.38 7.25 1.81
CA GLN A 51 7.16 6.33 0.71
C GLN A 51 5.83 5.59 0.79
N ILE A 52 5.27 5.43 2.00
CA ILE A 52 4.14 4.52 2.23
C ILE A 52 2.89 5.30 2.61
N GLU A 53 1.81 5.07 1.86
CA GLU A 53 0.46 5.50 2.19
C GLU A 53 -0.36 4.28 2.59
N THR A 54 -1.32 4.47 3.48
CA THR A 54 -2.15 3.36 3.98
C THR A 54 -3.62 3.63 3.82
N ALA A 55 -4.40 2.56 3.70
CA ALA A 55 -5.85 2.64 3.74
C ALA A 55 -6.41 1.39 4.42
N GLN A 56 -7.42 1.57 5.24
CA GLN A 56 -8.17 0.44 5.78
C GLN A 56 -9.19 0.03 4.74
N ILE A 57 -8.97 -1.13 4.12
CA ILE A 57 -9.86 -1.65 3.09
C ILE A 57 -10.23 -3.09 3.40
N ASP A 58 -11.53 -3.35 3.50
CA ASP A 58 -12.08 -4.69 3.51
C ASP A 58 -12.59 -4.96 2.10
N VAL A 59 -11.94 -5.89 1.38
CA VAL A 59 -12.25 -6.16 -0.02
C VAL A 59 -13.66 -6.71 -0.23
N THR A 60 -14.30 -7.19 0.84
CA THR A 60 -15.70 -7.66 0.78
C THR A 60 -16.70 -6.53 0.99
N SER A 61 -16.25 -5.35 1.37
CA SER A 61 -17.10 -4.20 1.64
C SER A 61 -17.51 -3.50 0.35
N PRO A 62 -18.75 -2.98 0.24
CA PRO A 62 -19.20 -2.26 -0.96
C PRO A 62 -18.38 -1.00 -1.27
N ASP A 63 -17.74 -0.39 -0.27
CA ASP A 63 -16.96 0.81 -0.45
C ASP A 63 -15.48 0.56 -0.80
N ALA A 64 -15.09 -0.71 -0.92
CA ALA A 64 -13.70 -1.04 -1.22
C ALA A 64 -13.17 -0.38 -2.50
N PRO A 65 -13.92 -0.37 -3.63
CA PRO A 65 -13.42 0.29 -4.83
C PRO A 65 -13.13 1.78 -4.65
N GLU A 66 -13.98 2.49 -3.90
CA GLU A 66 -13.78 3.91 -3.64
C GLU A 66 -12.54 4.14 -2.79
N LYS A 67 -12.36 3.34 -1.75
CA LYS A 67 -11.19 3.44 -0.88
C LYS A 67 -9.90 3.11 -1.62
N LEU A 68 -9.96 2.13 -2.50
CA LEU A 68 -8.82 1.79 -3.34
C LEU A 68 -8.45 2.94 -4.27
N ALA A 69 -9.44 3.56 -4.90
CA ALA A 69 -9.21 4.71 -5.78
C ALA A 69 -8.57 5.87 -5.00
N GLU A 70 -9.01 6.13 -3.78
CA GLU A 70 -8.42 7.16 -2.94
C GLU A 70 -6.97 6.85 -2.59
N LEU A 71 -6.67 5.61 -2.29
CA LEU A 71 -5.30 5.18 -1.99
C LEU A 71 -4.39 5.37 -3.20
N ILE A 72 -4.84 4.95 -4.37
CA ILE A 72 -4.09 5.12 -5.62
C ILE A 72 -3.80 6.61 -5.85
N ASP A 73 -4.79 7.45 -5.62
CA ASP A 73 -4.66 8.90 -5.80
C ASP A 73 -3.62 9.49 -4.85
N ARG A 74 -3.63 9.08 -3.58
CA ARG A 74 -2.66 9.56 -2.59
C ARG A 74 -1.25 9.10 -2.90
N VAL A 75 -1.10 7.90 -3.45
CA VAL A 75 0.20 7.37 -3.88
C VAL A 75 0.70 8.11 -5.12
N GLY A 76 -0.21 8.61 -5.93
CA GLY A 76 0.11 9.34 -7.16
C GLY A 76 0.00 8.48 -8.41
N GLY A 77 -0.61 7.32 -8.31
CA GLY A 77 -0.79 6.41 -9.42
C GLY A 77 -0.52 4.97 -9.03
N MET A 78 -0.51 4.08 -10.02
CA MET A 78 -0.30 2.67 -9.79
C MET A 78 0.33 2.03 -11.02
N ASP A 79 1.56 1.55 -10.87
CA ASP A 79 2.26 0.81 -11.92
C ASP A 79 2.07 -0.69 -11.74
N VAL A 80 1.97 -1.14 -10.49
CA VAL A 80 1.79 -2.55 -10.14
C VAL A 80 0.71 -2.67 -9.07
N PHE A 81 -0.14 -3.66 -9.21
CA PHE A 81 -1.14 -4.00 -8.21
C PHE A 81 -0.93 -5.44 -7.75
N LEU A 82 -0.88 -5.64 -6.45
CA LEU A 82 -0.68 -6.96 -5.87
C LEU A 82 -1.75 -7.25 -4.83
N LEU A 83 -2.41 -8.37 -5.00
CA LEU A 83 -3.35 -8.90 -4.02
C LEU A 83 -2.71 -10.09 -3.33
N SER A 84 -2.53 -9.95 -2.04
CA SER A 84 -1.85 -10.97 -1.22
C SER A 84 -2.85 -11.75 -0.37
#